data_d717c3fcdaab644f07ac1746aef8eb67
#
_entry.id   d717c3fcdaab644f07ac1746aef8eb67
#
_cell.length_a   1.000
_cell.length_b   1.000
_cell.length_c   1.000
_cell.angle_alpha   90.00
_cell.angle_beta   90.00
_cell.angle_gamma   90.00
#
_symmetry.space_group_name_H-M   'P 1'
#
loop_
_entity.id
_entity.type
_entity.pdbx_description
1 polymer ?
#
loop_
_entity_poly.entity_id
_entity_poly.type
_entity_poly.pdbx_seq_one_letter_code
_entity_poly.pdbx_strand_id
1 'polypeptide(L)'
;IATFDFPIYKDEAVVKREQDSLLVLFQPYYELDKKIEKDAISKLKENYHTNLKGILPSIDYLRYIERTLKEIYQAGIVSTENIQQLQKDSTSSIMVIDDKLANPHPTEEIYTVKKAYEYLLSADSTHFNRDILRQCSLNEYITPNLTFDEQRTQTAKEEMLNNYSWANGLVV
;
A
#
# COMPACT_ATOMS: atom_id res chain seq x y z
N ILE A 1 38.80 12.21 -38.64
CA ILE A 1 38.57 12.08 -38.34
C ILE A 1 38.05 11.78 -37.72
N ALA A 2 37.82 11.80 -37.28
CA ALA A 2 37.30 11.63 -36.65
C ALA A 2 36.56 11.06 -36.41
N THR A 3 36.50 10.75 -36.41
CA THR A 3 35.85 10.22 -36.33
C THR A 3 35.58 9.73 -35.54
N PHE A 4 35.41 9.68 -34.98
CA PHE A 4 35.21 9.44 -34.34
C PHE A 4 34.64 9.07 -33.76
N ASP A 5 34.89 8.95 -33.38
CA ASP A 5 34.31 8.27 -32.34
C ASP A 5 33.74 9.08 -31.27
N PHE A 6 32.90 9.92 -31.61
CA PHE A 6 32.10 10.62 -30.69
C PHE A 6 31.12 9.67 -30.06
N PRO A 7 30.92 9.70 -28.74
CA PRO A 7 29.79 9.03 -28.12
C PRO A 7 28.52 9.58 -28.71
N ILE A 8 27.65 8.72 -29.10
CA ILE A 8 26.33 9.12 -29.59
C ILE A 8 25.44 9.32 -28.40
N TYR A 9 25.14 10.55 -28.10
CA TYR A 9 24.22 10.86 -27.02
C TYR A 9 22.81 10.91 -27.55
N LYS A 10 21.85 10.38 -26.76
CA LYS A 10 20.44 10.55 -27.06
C LYS A 10 20.08 12.02 -26.86
N ASP A 11 19.11 12.50 -27.63
CA ASP A 11 18.54 13.81 -27.46
C ASP A 11 17.99 13.93 -26.03
N GLU A 12 18.21 15.06 -25.36
CA GLU A 12 17.75 15.29 -24.00
C GLU A 12 16.24 15.08 -23.85
N ALA A 13 15.45 15.50 -24.83
CA ALA A 13 14.01 15.31 -24.82
C ALA A 13 13.63 13.83 -24.90
N VAL A 14 14.37 13.02 -25.67
CA VAL A 14 14.15 11.58 -25.78
C VAL A 14 14.52 10.90 -24.46
N VAL A 15 15.66 11.24 -23.91
CA VAL A 15 16.13 10.69 -22.63
C VAL A 15 15.14 10.99 -21.52
N LYS A 16 14.66 12.22 -21.44
CA LYS A 16 13.71 12.62 -20.44
C LYS A 16 12.40 11.83 -20.55
N ARG A 17 11.89 11.62 -21.77
CA ARG A 17 10.68 10.83 -21.98
C ARG A 17 10.87 9.38 -21.57
N GLU A 18 12.04 8.81 -21.89
CA GLU A 18 12.34 7.43 -21.49
C GLU A 18 12.49 7.29 -19.99
N GLN A 19 13.12 8.27 -19.32
CA GLN A 19 13.21 8.30 -17.87
C GLN A 19 11.85 8.46 -17.22
N ASP A 20 10.99 9.33 -17.76
CA ASP A 20 9.62 9.49 -17.25
C ASP A 20 8.82 8.20 -17.40
N SER A 21 9.02 7.47 -18.51
CA SER A 21 8.38 6.16 -18.71
C SER A 21 8.86 5.13 -17.71
N LEU A 22 10.15 5.15 -17.35
CA LEU A 22 10.68 4.27 -16.32
C LEU A 22 10.11 4.63 -14.94
N LEU A 23 9.94 5.91 -14.65
CA LEU A 23 9.38 6.36 -13.37
C LEU A 23 7.94 5.90 -13.19
N VAL A 24 7.18 5.75 -14.26
CA VAL A 24 5.82 5.18 -14.19
C VAL A 24 5.85 3.73 -13.70
N LEU A 25 6.91 2.99 -14.05
CA LEU A 25 7.09 1.60 -13.62
C LEU A 25 7.78 1.49 -12.26
N PHE A 26 8.22 2.60 -11.70
CA PHE A 26 8.94 2.62 -10.43
C PHE A 26 8.00 2.28 -9.28
N GLN A 27 8.51 1.48 -8.34
CA GLN A 27 7.76 1.05 -7.15
C GLN A 27 8.27 1.81 -5.93
N PRO A 28 7.49 2.74 -5.38
CA PRO A 28 7.90 3.43 -4.16
C PRO A 28 7.91 2.50 -2.96
N TYR A 29 8.70 2.81 -1.96
CA TYR A 29 8.89 1.98 -0.77
C TYR A 29 8.02 2.46 0.37
N TYR A 30 7.38 1.50 1.05
CA TYR A 30 6.58 1.73 2.24
C TYR A 30 7.02 0.77 3.32
N GLU A 31 7.10 1.23 4.55
CA GLU A 31 7.40 0.38 5.70
C GLU A 31 6.12 -0.15 6.33
N LEU A 32 6.10 -1.45 6.61
CA LEU A 32 4.99 -2.10 7.29
C LEU A 32 5.22 -2.08 8.79
N ASP A 33 4.24 -1.58 9.54
CA ASP A 33 4.23 -1.63 11.00
C ASP A 33 3.27 -2.74 11.45
N LYS A 34 3.81 -3.90 11.78
CA LYS A 34 3.06 -5.07 12.23
C LYS A 34 2.35 -4.85 13.56
N LYS A 35 2.83 -3.92 14.35
CA LYS A 35 2.24 -3.63 15.66
C LYS A 35 0.83 -3.07 15.52
N ILE A 36 0.56 -2.33 14.47
CA ILE A 36 -0.75 -1.72 14.24
C ILE A 36 -1.84 -2.79 14.08
N GLU A 37 -1.58 -3.86 13.31
CA GLU A 37 -2.52 -4.98 13.19
C GLU A 37 -2.75 -5.65 14.55
N LYS A 38 -1.68 -5.94 15.27
CA LYS A 38 -1.73 -6.57 16.57
C LYS A 38 -2.56 -5.77 17.56
N ASP A 39 -2.32 -4.46 17.60
CA ASP A 39 -3.03 -3.56 18.51
C ASP A 39 -4.52 -3.46 18.14
N ALA A 40 -4.83 -3.43 16.84
CA ALA A 40 -6.22 -3.39 16.37
C ALA A 40 -6.99 -4.65 16.77
N ILE A 41 -6.40 -5.82 16.57
CA ILE A 41 -7.03 -7.09 16.94
C ILE A 41 -7.20 -7.20 18.46
N SER A 42 -6.20 -6.78 19.23
CA SER A 42 -6.28 -6.77 20.70
C SER A 42 -7.40 -5.85 21.17
N LYS A 43 -7.49 -4.65 20.59
CA LYS A 43 -8.54 -3.69 20.91
C LYS A 43 -9.92 -4.25 20.58
N LEU A 44 -10.06 -4.93 19.45
CA LEU A 44 -11.31 -5.56 19.05
C LEU A 44 -11.75 -6.61 20.09
N LYS A 45 -10.84 -7.47 20.51
CA LYS A 45 -11.14 -8.51 21.51
C LYS A 45 -11.52 -7.93 22.86
N GLU A 46 -10.81 -6.91 23.30
CA GLU A 46 -11.13 -6.21 24.55
C GLU A 46 -12.51 -5.57 24.47
N ASN A 47 -12.80 -4.84 23.38
CA ASN A 47 -14.08 -4.18 23.21
C ASN A 47 -15.23 -5.19 23.03
N TYR A 48 -14.95 -6.37 22.50
CA TYR A 48 -15.95 -7.42 22.41
C TYR A 48 -16.48 -7.79 23.78
N HIS A 49 -15.61 -7.99 24.76
CA HIS A 49 -16.02 -8.36 26.11
C HIS A 49 -16.75 -7.24 26.84
N THR A 50 -16.43 -5.98 26.55
CA THR A 50 -17.00 -4.83 27.25
C THR A 50 -18.26 -4.27 26.59
N ASN A 51 -18.29 -4.20 25.26
CA ASN A 51 -19.34 -3.49 24.52
C ASN A 51 -19.97 -4.32 23.41
N LEU A 52 -19.16 -4.92 22.54
CA LEU A 52 -19.67 -5.53 21.31
C LEU A 52 -20.48 -6.80 21.54
N LYS A 53 -20.22 -7.52 22.62
CA LYS A 53 -20.95 -8.73 22.97
C LYS A 53 -22.45 -8.47 23.12
N GLY A 54 -22.82 -7.28 23.59
CA GLY A 54 -24.22 -6.87 23.70
C GLY A 54 -24.85 -6.46 22.38
N ILE A 55 -24.04 -6.13 21.38
CA ILE A 55 -24.49 -5.68 20.05
C ILE A 55 -24.50 -6.83 19.06
N LEU A 56 -23.47 -7.67 19.08
CA LEU A 56 -23.31 -8.77 18.13
C LEU A 56 -24.17 -9.98 18.52
N PRO A 57 -24.98 -10.52 17.58
CA PRO A 57 -25.87 -11.66 17.89
C PRO A 57 -25.11 -12.95 18.15
N SER A 58 -23.92 -13.14 17.63
CA SER A 58 -23.14 -14.36 17.82
C SER A 58 -21.64 -14.11 17.71
N ILE A 59 -20.87 -15.09 18.18
CA ILE A 59 -19.40 -15.05 18.07
C ILE A 59 -18.93 -15.09 16.61
N ASP A 60 -19.78 -15.56 15.69
CA ASP A 60 -19.43 -15.61 14.27
C ASP A 60 -19.19 -14.21 13.69
N TYR A 61 -19.91 -13.22 14.22
CA TYR A 61 -19.66 -11.82 13.83
C TYR A 61 -18.24 -11.38 14.23
N LEU A 62 -17.82 -11.70 15.45
CA LEU A 62 -16.47 -11.37 15.90
C LEU A 62 -15.42 -12.06 15.04
N ARG A 63 -15.61 -13.33 14.74
CA ARG A 63 -14.69 -14.09 13.88
C ARG A 63 -14.62 -13.52 12.49
N TYR A 64 -15.74 -13.10 11.93
CA TYR A 64 -15.79 -12.44 10.63
C TYR A 64 -14.98 -11.14 10.63
N ILE A 65 -15.22 -10.30 11.64
CA ILE A 65 -14.53 -9.00 11.75
C ILE A 65 -13.03 -9.22 11.91
N GLU A 66 -12.62 -10.11 12.79
CA GLU A 66 -11.19 -10.41 13.02
C GLU A 66 -10.52 -10.92 11.75
N ARG A 67 -11.13 -11.89 11.08
CA ARG A 67 -10.57 -12.46 9.85
C ARG A 67 -10.45 -11.41 8.76
N THR A 68 -11.49 -10.61 8.57
CA THR A 68 -11.50 -9.58 7.54
C THR A 68 -10.49 -8.47 7.82
N LEU A 69 -10.35 -8.06 9.08
CA LEU A 69 -9.32 -7.09 9.47
C LEU A 69 -7.92 -7.63 9.19
N LYS A 70 -7.66 -8.89 9.45
CA LYS A 70 -6.37 -9.51 9.14
C LYS A 70 -6.08 -9.50 7.65
N GLU A 71 -7.07 -9.80 6.82
CA GLU A 71 -6.93 -9.73 5.36
C GLU A 71 -6.56 -8.31 4.92
N ILE A 72 -7.27 -7.31 5.45
CA ILE A 72 -7.06 -5.92 5.11
C ILE A 72 -5.65 -5.47 5.50
N TYR A 73 -5.20 -5.81 6.71
CA TYR A 73 -3.87 -5.44 7.18
C TYR A 73 -2.76 -6.14 6.41
N GLN A 74 -2.98 -7.37 5.98
CA GLN A 74 -2.00 -8.09 5.16
C GLN A 74 -1.86 -7.48 3.76
N ALA A 75 -2.95 -7.00 3.20
CA ALA A 75 -2.91 -6.28 1.91
C ALA A 75 -2.27 -4.91 2.05
N GLY A 76 -2.41 -4.29 3.21
CA GLY A 76 -1.84 -2.99 3.52
C GLY A 76 -2.86 -1.87 3.49
N ILE A 77 -2.73 -0.94 4.43
CA ILE A 77 -3.56 0.26 4.54
C ILE A 77 -2.66 1.47 4.46
N VAL A 78 -2.94 2.37 3.53
CA VAL A 78 -2.21 3.62 3.36
C VAL A 78 -3.13 4.81 3.67
N SER A 79 -2.52 5.96 3.92
CA SER A 79 -3.29 7.20 4.10
C SER A 79 -3.95 7.60 2.79
N THR A 80 -5.00 8.44 2.89
CA THR A 80 -5.67 8.98 1.72
C THR A 80 -4.72 9.79 0.84
N GLU A 81 -3.83 10.56 1.46
CA GLU A 81 -2.84 11.34 0.71
C GLU A 81 -1.91 10.43 -0.08
N ASN A 82 -1.44 9.36 0.54
CA ASN A 82 -0.54 8.42 -0.14
C ASN A 82 -1.23 7.71 -1.30
N ILE A 83 -2.47 7.27 -1.13
CA ILE A 83 -3.17 6.60 -2.24
C ILE A 83 -3.45 7.56 -3.39
N GLN A 84 -3.77 8.81 -3.09
CA GLN A 84 -3.98 9.84 -4.11
C GLN A 84 -2.70 10.08 -4.91
N GLN A 85 -1.56 10.13 -4.24
CA GLN A 85 -0.27 10.29 -4.91
C GLN A 85 0.05 9.09 -5.80
N LEU A 86 -0.20 7.87 -5.32
CA LEU A 86 -0.01 6.67 -6.11
C LEU A 86 -0.89 6.65 -7.36
N GLN A 87 -2.12 7.08 -7.24
CA GLN A 87 -3.04 7.17 -8.37
C GLN A 87 -2.62 8.25 -9.36
N LYS A 88 -2.17 9.39 -8.87
CA LYS A 88 -1.68 10.49 -9.70
C LYS A 88 -0.46 10.07 -10.50
N ASP A 89 0.43 9.32 -9.89
CA ASP A 89 1.66 8.84 -10.54
C ASP A 89 1.43 7.58 -11.37
N SER A 90 0.21 7.07 -11.44
CA SER A 90 -0.14 5.82 -12.13
C SER A 90 0.70 4.64 -11.65
N THR A 91 1.00 4.60 -10.37
CA THR A 91 1.83 3.55 -9.76
C THR A 91 1.03 2.25 -9.69
N SER A 92 1.55 1.19 -10.32
CA SER A 92 0.87 -0.11 -10.37
C SER A 92 1.13 -0.99 -9.16
N SER A 93 2.27 -0.80 -8.49
CA SER A 93 2.58 -1.54 -7.26
C SER A 93 3.56 -0.76 -6.41
N ILE A 94 3.63 -1.13 -5.14
CA ILE A 94 4.58 -0.56 -4.18
C ILE A 94 5.46 -1.68 -3.63
N MET A 95 6.62 -1.30 -3.10
CA MET A 95 7.47 -2.23 -2.37
C MET A 95 7.18 -2.07 -0.87
N VAL A 96 6.77 -3.15 -0.24
CA VAL A 96 6.47 -3.16 1.19
C VAL A 96 7.63 -3.78 1.95
N ILE A 97 8.21 -3.02 2.86
CA ILE A 97 9.33 -3.47 3.68
C ILE A 97 8.78 -4.09 4.97
N ASP A 98 9.03 -5.37 5.12
CA ASP A 98 8.63 -6.15 6.28
C ASP A 98 9.89 -6.84 6.81
N ASP A 99 10.37 -6.42 7.98
CA ASP A 99 11.55 -7.01 8.61
C ASP A 99 12.77 -7.07 7.68
N LYS A 100 13.10 -5.95 7.03
CA LYS A 100 14.21 -5.81 6.08
C LYS A 100 13.99 -6.50 4.73
N LEU A 101 12.89 -7.21 4.56
CA LEU A 101 12.54 -7.82 3.27
C LEU A 101 11.54 -6.93 2.56
N ALA A 102 11.79 -6.66 1.28
CA ALA A 102 10.89 -5.86 0.46
C ALA A 102 10.14 -6.78 -0.50
N ASN A 103 8.82 -6.68 -0.50
CA ASN A 103 7.95 -7.46 -1.37
C ASN A 103 6.99 -6.53 -2.11
N PRO A 104 6.70 -6.82 -3.40
CA PRO A 104 5.75 -5.99 -4.15
C PRO A 104 4.31 -6.26 -3.70
N HIS A 105 3.54 -5.19 -3.61
CA HIS A 105 2.09 -5.26 -3.38
C HIS A 105 1.40 -4.45 -4.47
N PRO A 106 0.44 -5.05 -5.20
CA PRO A 106 -0.29 -4.29 -6.22
C PRO A 106 -1.07 -3.14 -5.59
N THR A 107 -0.97 -1.96 -6.19
CA THR A 107 -1.67 -0.77 -5.69
C THR A 107 -3.18 -0.98 -5.61
N GLU A 108 -3.74 -1.74 -6.53
CA GLU A 108 -5.18 -2.04 -6.56
C GLU A 108 -5.67 -2.82 -5.34
N GLU A 109 -4.80 -3.59 -4.71
CA GLU A 109 -5.14 -4.41 -3.55
C GLU A 109 -4.96 -3.68 -2.22
N ILE A 110 -4.35 -2.50 -2.24
CA ILE A 110 -4.08 -1.73 -1.03
C ILE A 110 -5.34 -0.98 -0.62
N TYR A 111 -5.57 -0.92 0.69
CA TYR A 111 -6.75 -0.26 1.25
C TYR A 111 -6.42 1.14 1.75
N THR A 112 -7.42 2.01 1.70
CA THR A 112 -7.51 3.18 2.56
C THR A 112 -8.42 2.82 3.73
N VAL A 113 -8.50 3.66 4.75
CA VAL A 113 -9.42 3.43 5.87
C VAL A 113 -10.85 3.32 5.35
N LYS A 114 -11.26 4.19 4.44
CA LYS A 114 -12.60 4.18 3.86
C LYS A 114 -12.89 2.89 3.09
N LYS A 115 -11.97 2.48 2.22
CA LYS A 115 -12.12 1.26 1.42
C LYS A 115 -12.18 0.03 2.31
N ALA A 116 -11.35 -0.02 3.35
CA ALA A 116 -11.34 -1.12 4.30
C ALA A 116 -12.65 -1.21 5.08
N TYR A 117 -13.18 -0.08 5.52
CA TYR A 117 -14.46 -0.02 6.19
C TYR A 117 -15.60 -0.50 5.30
N GLU A 118 -15.64 -0.05 4.05
CA GLU A 118 -16.62 -0.51 3.07
C GLU A 118 -16.53 -2.03 2.84
N TYR A 119 -15.32 -2.56 2.78
CA TYR A 119 -15.09 -4.00 2.62
C TYR A 119 -15.64 -4.78 3.83
N LEU A 120 -15.41 -4.30 5.05
CA LEU A 120 -15.96 -4.92 6.26
C LEU A 120 -17.49 -4.94 6.24
N LEU A 121 -18.11 -3.88 5.72
CA LEU A 121 -19.57 -3.81 5.64
C LEU A 121 -20.15 -4.59 4.46
N SER A 122 -19.32 -5.12 3.56
CA SER A 122 -19.75 -5.89 2.40
C SER A 122 -19.99 -7.36 2.70
N ALA A 123 -20.14 -7.72 3.98
CA ALA A 123 -20.38 -9.08 4.41
C ALA A 123 -21.60 -9.70 3.74
N ASP A 124 -21.60 -11.03 3.63
CA ASP A 124 -22.72 -11.79 3.10
C ASP A 124 -23.99 -11.50 3.92
N SER A 125 -24.95 -10.85 3.28
CA SER A 125 -26.19 -10.42 3.94
C SER A 125 -27.07 -11.57 4.40
N THR A 126 -26.82 -12.79 3.95
CA THR A 126 -27.56 -13.97 4.42
C THR A 126 -27.09 -14.45 5.79
N HIS A 127 -25.83 -14.14 6.15
CA HIS A 127 -25.23 -14.57 7.42
C HIS A 127 -25.00 -13.42 8.39
N PHE A 128 -24.80 -12.19 7.88
CA PHE A 128 -24.43 -11.03 8.68
C PHE A 128 -25.30 -9.84 8.33
N ASN A 129 -25.80 -9.16 9.35
CA ASN A 129 -26.61 -7.97 9.20
C ASN A 129 -25.66 -6.75 9.14
N ARG A 130 -25.69 -6.03 8.01
CA ARG A 130 -24.85 -4.86 7.80
C ARG A 130 -25.12 -3.74 8.81
N ASP A 131 -26.37 -3.57 9.22
CA ASP A 131 -26.73 -2.53 10.18
C ASP A 131 -26.12 -2.81 11.56
N ILE A 132 -26.06 -4.08 11.95
CA ILE A 132 -25.40 -4.49 13.18
C ILE A 132 -23.90 -4.19 13.10
N LEU A 133 -23.27 -4.49 11.97
CA LEU A 133 -21.86 -4.18 11.76
C LEU A 133 -21.59 -2.66 11.84
N ARG A 134 -22.50 -1.85 11.31
CA ARG A 134 -22.37 -0.39 11.39
C ARG A 134 -22.40 0.13 12.82
N GLN A 135 -23.16 -0.51 13.69
CA GLN A 135 -23.26 -0.12 15.10
C GLN A 135 -21.98 -0.37 15.89
N CYS A 136 -21.08 -1.19 15.36
CA CYS A 136 -19.85 -1.57 16.04
C CYS A 136 -18.72 -0.55 15.92
N SER A 137 -18.90 0.51 15.14
CA SER A 137 -17.86 1.51 14.88
C SER A 137 -16.54 0.89 14.41
N LEU A 138 -16.63 0.01 13.41
CA LEU A 138 -15.49 -0.79 12.95
C LEU A 138 -14.35 0.05 12.38
N ASN A 139 -14.62 1.28 11.96
CA ASN A 139 -13.60 2.21 11.49
C ASN A 139 -12.56 2.53 12.56
N GLU A 140 -12.88 2.37 13.83
CA GLU A 140 -11.92 2.59 14.92
C GLU A 140 -10.80 1.56 14.97
N TYR A 141 -10.99 0.40 14.33
CA TYR A 141 -10.00 -0.68 14.27
C TYR A 141 -9.16 -0.63 13.00
N ILE A 142 -9.37 0.39 12.17
CA ILE A 142 -8.67 0.51 10.87
C ILE A 142 -7.73 1.70 10.95
N THR A 143 -6.42 1.40 10.90
CA THR A 143 -5.37 2.43 10.97
C THR A 143 -4.35 2.13 9.89
N PRO A 144 -3.85 3.12 9.15
CA PRO A 144 -2.80 2.87 8.17
C PRO A 144 -1.60 2.19 8.81
N ASN A 145 -1.19 1.06 8.23
CA ASN A 145 -0.03 0.29 8.71
C ASN A 145 1.16 0.38 7.75
N LEU A 146 1.00 1.10 6.65
CA LEU A 146 2.07 1.36 5.70
C LEU A 146 2.45 2.84 5.75
N THR A 147 3.74 3.10 5.95
CA THR A 147 4.28 4.45 6.00
C THR A 147 5.23 4.64 4.85
N PHE A 148 5.06 5.71 4.08
CA PHE A 148 5.93 6.03 2.96
C PHE A 148 7.36 6.25 3.45
N ASP A 149 8.31 5.53 2.86
CA ASP A 149 9.73 5.68 3.14
C ASP A 149 10.35 6.57 2.04
N GLU A 150 10.38 7.86 2.32
CA GLU A 150 10.86 8.87 1.38
C GLU A 150 12.32 8.65 1.01
N GLN A 151 13.16 8.42 2.00
CA GLN A 151 14.61 8.28 1.79
C GLN A 151 14.94 7.07 0.94
N ARG A 152 14.39 5.90 1.28
CA ARG A 152 14.64 4.68 0.51
C ARG A 152 14.05 4.77 -0.89
N THR A 153 12.88 5.39 -1.02
CA THR A 153 12.25 5.61 -2.32
C THR A 153 13.12 6.49 -3.21
N GLN A 154 13.63 7.58 -2.67
CA GLN A 154 14.49 8.50 -3.42
C GLN A 154 15.80 7.83 -3.83
N THR A 155 16.44 7.09 -2.94
CA THR A 155 17.66 6.36 -3.24
C THR A 155 17.44 5.33 -4.35
N ALA A 156 16.37 4.56 -4.27
CA ALA A 156 16.05 3.55 -5.28
C ALA A 156 15.74 4.19 -6.63
N LYS A 157 15.06 5.34 -6.62
CA LYS A 157 14.76 6.09 -7.86
C LYS A 157 16.02 6.59 -8.52
N GLU A 158 16.94 7.14 -7.75
CA GLU A 158 18.24 7.61 -8.25
C GLU A 158 19.06 6.48 -8.85
N GLU A 159 19.11 5.34 -8.16
CA GLU A 159 19.82 4.15 -8.65
C GLU A 159 19.22 3.66 -9.97
N MET A 160 17.90 3.63 -10.08
CA MET A 160 17.23 3.21 -11.30
C MET A 160 17.58 4.14 -12.47
N LEU A 161 17.55 5.45 -12.25
CA LEU A 161 17.87 6.44 -13.29
C LEU A 161 19.36 6.39 -13.66
N ASN A 162 20.24 6.18 -12.70
CA ASN A 162 21.68 6.05 -12.96
C ASN A 162 21.99 4.80 -13.77
N ASN A 163 21.37 3.67 -13.40
CA ASN A 163 21.54 2.42 -14.14
C ASN A 163 21.01 2.55 -15.58
N TYR A 164 19.91 3.25 -15.77
CA TYR A 164 19.39 3.53 -17.10
C TYR A 164 20.39 4.33 -17.92
N SER A 165 20.96 5.40 -17.36
CA SER A 165 21.92 6.26 -18.04
C SER A 165 23.14 5.49 -18.52
N TRP A 166 23.69 4.61 -17.67
CA TRP A 166 24.83 3.76 -18.05
C TRP A 166 24.44 2.76 -19.13
N ALA A 167 23.33 2.05 -18.93
CA ALA A 167 22.90 0.98 -19.82
C ALA A 167 22.54 1.50 -21.22
N ASN A 168 22.11 2.76 -21.34
CA ASN A 168 21.64 3.33 -22.59
C ASN A 168 22.60 4.32 -23.21
N GLY A 169 23.86 4.32 -22.76
CA GLY A 169 24.92 5.03 -23.44
C GLY A 169 24.87 6.54 -23.33
N LEU A 170 24.29 7.08 -22.29
CA LEU A 170 24.34 8.51 -22.03
C LEU A 170 25.75 8.97 -21.65
N VAL A 171 26.54 8.05 -21.20
CA VAL A 171 27.90 8.30 -20.76
C VAL A 171 28.82 7.45 -21.62
N VAL A 172 29.88 8.01 -21.98
CA VAL A 172 30.88 7.36 -22.83
C VAL A 172 31.68 6.36 -22.04
#